data_f663520791628aa447910f12cf385f9c
#
_entry.id   f663520791628aa447910f12cf385f9c
#
_cell.length_a   1.000
_cell.length_b   1.000
_cell.length_c   1.000
_cell.angle_alpha   90.00
_cell.angle_beta   90.00
_cell.angle_gamma   90.00
#
_symmetry.space_group_name_H-M   'P 1'
#
loop_
_entity.id
_entity.type
_entity.pdbx_description
1 polymer ?
#
loop_
_entity_poly.entity_id
_entity_poly.type
_entity_poly.pdbx_seq_one_letter_code
_entity_poly.pdbx_strand_id
1 'polypeptide(L)'
;MKKLLLIMGLLSLFGCGKKAPAYPQDKVVAKDGSEIVFTFFAHASFAIEHNGKHIYIDPVGEFAWEKMPKADAILITHSHYDHFEMATVEKLADENCAIICDKTSAEAFEHNCTTMWPGGIAKPFEGLTVKAVPAYNISEGHTDFHPQTREDCGYVLTLGGTTIYVAGDTEDNDDVLSQKDIDIAFLPVNQPYTMTVEQAVRVIKAIKPTLFYPYHYGQVEEKTDIEALVKALEGVCEVRVFPME
;
A
#
# COMPACT_ATOMS: atom_id res chain seq x y z
N MET A 1 32.02 -45.96 43.82
CA MET A 1 31.82 -46.14 42.37
C MET A 1 31.08 -44.89 41.87
N LYS A 2 31.82 -43.93 41.27
CA LYS A 2 31.25 -42.68 40.73
C LYS A 2 30.89 -42.93 39.27
N LYS A 3 29.60 -42.76 38.90
CA LYS A 3 29.14 -42.82 37.50
C LYS A 3 29.44 -41.48 36.85
N LEU A 4 30.27 -41.53 35.79
CA LEU A 4 30.58 -40.40 34.91
C LEU A 4 29.44 -40.24 33.90
N LEU A 5 28.71 -39.13 33.95
CA LEU A 5 27.66 -38.80 32.98
C LEU A 5 28.31 -38.05 31.84
N LEU A 6 28.36 -38.66 30.65
CA LEU A 6 28.86 -38.04 29.41
C LEU A 6 27.73 -37.21 28.81
N ILE A 7 27.83 -35.87 28.86
CA ILE A 7 26.91 -34.97 28.19
C ILE A 7 27.44 -34.77 26.76
N MET A 8 26.79 -35.39 25.79
CA MET A 8 27.01 -35.09 24.39
C MET A 8 26.36 -33.72 24.06
N GLY A 9 27.19 -32.71 23.85
CA GLY A 9 26.75 -31.42 23.37
C GLY A 9 26.28 -31.53 21.93
N LEU A 10 25.02 -31.18 21.67
CA LEU A 10 24.44 -31.05 20.37
C LEU A 10 24.96 -29.72 19.77
N LEU A 11 25.90 -29.78 18.82
CA LEU A 11 26.31 -28.62 18.02
C LEU A 11 25.15 -28.26 17.09
N SER A 12 24.35 -27.27 17.44
CA SER A 12 23.41 -26.65 16.51
C SER A 12 24.21 -25.80 15.53
N LEU A 13 24.30 -26.23 14.29
CA LEU A 13 24.77 -25.44 13.16
C LEU A 13 23.78 -24.27 12.96
N PHE A 14 24.10 -23.12 13.50
CA PHE A 14 23.43 -21.87 13.15
C PHE A 14 23.82 -21.52 11.71
N GLY A 15 22.93 -21.76 10.77
CA GLY A 15 23.01 -21.22 9.43
C GLY A 15 23.03 -19.67 9.52
N CYS A 16 24.11 -19.05 9.04
CA CYS A 16 24.24 -17.61 8.92
C CYS A 16 23.41 -17.13 7.73
N GLY A 17 22.09 -17.16 7.84
CA GLY A 17 21.20 -16.46 6.94
C GLY A 17 21.27 -14.97 7.31
N LYS A 18 21.70 -14.10 6.37
CA LYS A 18 21.58 -12.66 6.55
C LYS A 18 20.10 -12.35 6.79
N LYS A 19 19.76 -11.84 7.99
CA LYS A 19 18.42 -11.37 8.28
C LYS A 19 18.01 -10.35 7.20
N ALA A 20 16.77 -10.48 6.70
CA ALA A 20 16.19 -9.43 5.87
C ALA A 20 16.24 -8.09 6.63
N PRO A 21 16.42 -6.95 5.95
CA PRO A 21 16.39 -5.65 6.60
C PRO A 21 15.04 -5.48 7.31
N ALA A 22 15.08 -4.92 8.53
CA ALA A 22 13.88 -4.64 9.29
C ALA A 22 13.32 -3.29 8.82
N TYR A 23 12.25 -3.32 8.03
CA TYR A 23 11.46 -2.14 7.71
C TYR A 23 10.39 -1.91 8.78
N PRO A 24 9.92 -0.66 8.99
CA PRO A 24 8.81 -0.38 9.90
C PRO A 24 7.58 -1.24 9.57
N GLN A 25 6.94 -1.76 10.60
CA GLN A 25 5.75 -2.60 10.45
C GLN A 25 4.65 -2.16 11.40
N ASP A 26 3.41 -2.40 10.99
CA ASP A 26 2.24 -2.32 11.85
C ASP A 26 1.35 -3.55 11.68
N LYS A 27 0.60 -3.89 12.72
CA LYS A 27 -0.27 -5.06 12.77
C LYS A 27 -1.68 -4.65 13.15
N VAL A 28 -2.63 -5.16 12.39
CA VAL A 28 -4.05 -5.01 12.69
C VAL A 28 -4.73 -6.37 12.67
N VAL A 29 -5.82 -6.51 13.43
CA VAL A 29 -6.64 -7.71 13.41
C VAL A 29 -7.79 -7.49 12.44
N ALA A 30 -7.91 -8.37 11.45
CA ALA A 30 -9.01 -8.39 10.50
C ALA A 30 -10.33 -8.78 11.17
N LYS A 31 -11.46 -8.54 10.49
CA LYS A 31 -12.80 -8.85 11.01
C LYS A 31 -13.03 -10.35 11.27
N ASP A 32 -12.32 -11.22 10.56
CA ASP A 32 -12.35 -12.67 10.79
C ASP A 32 -11.43 -13.14 11.91
N GLY A 33 -10.67 -12.23 12.54
CA GLY A 33 -9.71 -12.51 13.62
C GLY A 33 -8.31 -12.84 13.14
N SER A 34 -8.04 -12.91 11.83
CA SER A 34 -6.69 -13.08 11.29
C SER A 34 -5.85 -11.80 11.43
N GLU A 35 -4.51 -11.94 11.36
CA GLU A 35 -3.59 -10.80 11.41
C GLU A 35 -3.31 -10.28 9.99
N ILE A 36 -3.35 -8.96 9.82
CA ILE A 36 -2.83 -8.24 8.64
C ILE A 36 -1.59 -7.48 9.10
N VAL A 37 -0.47 -7.67 8.40
CA VAL A 37 0.79 -6.97 8.69
C VAL A 37 1.10 -6.03 7.55
N PHE A 38 1.24 -4.74 7.86
CA PHE A 38 1.75 -3.74 6.93
C PHE A 38 3.25 -3.58 7.11
N THR A 39 4.01 -3.55 6.02
CA THR A 39 5.45 -3.21 6.00
C THR A 39 5.64 -1.98 5.16
N PHE A 40 6.17 -0.91 5.73
CA PHE A 40 6.31 0.40 5.09
C PHE A 40 7.73 0.58 4.54
N PHE A 41 7.85 1.03 3.29
CA PHE A 41 9.15 1.30 2.67
C PHE A 41 9.39 2.80 2.59
N ALA A 42 8.75 3.50 1.67
CA ALA A 42 8.75 4.96 1.56
C ALA A 42 7.64 5.41 0.60
N HIS A 43 7.30 6.68 0.65
CA HIS A 43 6.40 7.36 -0.30
C HIS A 43 5.03 6.66 -0.39
N ALA A 44 4.76 5.96 -1.50
CA ALA A 44 3.54 5.16 -1.69
C ALA A 44 3.80 3.64 -1.59
N SER A 45 5.09 3.23 -1.43
CA SER A 45 5.47 1.81 -1.43
C SER A 45 5.27 1.16 -0.07
N PHE A 46 4.43 0.13 -0.01
CA PHE A 46 4.28 -0.71 1.17
C PHE A 46 3.86 -2.13 0.79
N ALA A 47 3.99 -3.07 1.73
CA ALA A 47 3.53 -4.44 1.56
C ALA A 47 2.46 -4.79 2.60
N ILE A 48 1.60 -5.71 2.24
CA ILE A 48 0.58 -6.31 3.10
C ILE A 48 0.85 -7.81 3.16
N GLU A 49 1.01 -8.36 4.37
CA GLU A 49 1.02 -9.80 4.59
C GLU A 49 -0.30 -10.20 5.26
N HIS A 50 -0.96 -11.23 4.72
CA HIS A 50 -2.17 -11.80 5.27
C HIS A 50 -2.23 -13.30 4.97
N ASN A 51 -2.33 -14.15 6.01
CA ASN A 51 -2.40 -15.61 5.88
C ASN A 51 -1.27 -16.21 5.03
N GLY A 52 -0.05 -15.67 5.16
CA GLY A 52 1.14 -16.11 4.41
C GLY A 52 1.16 -15.68 2.94
N LYS A 53 0.24 -14.79 2.52
CA LYS A 53 0.23 -14.15 1.21
C LYS A 53 0.84 -12.75 1.28
N HIS A 54 1.66 -12.40 0.30
CA HIS A 54 2.37 -11.13 0.22
C HIS A 54 1.85 -10.29 -0.95
N ILE A 55 1.32 -9.12 -0.64
CA ILE A 55 0.78 -8.14 -1.59
C ILE A 55 1.65 -6.90 -1.53
N TYR A 56 2.16 -6.41 -2.65
CA TYR A 56 2.92 -5.17 -2.71
C TYR A 56 2.11 -4.09 -3.42
N ILE A 57 2.16 -2.89 -2.88
CA ILE A 57 1.50 -1.70 -3.43
C ILE A 57 2.60 -0.76 -3.91
N ASP A 58 2.54 -0.35 -5.17
CA ASP A 58 3.44 0.61 -5.82
C ASP A 58 4.91 0.40 -5.44
N PRO A 59 5.49 -0.81 -5.65
CA PRO A 59 6.84 -1.11 -5.19
C PRO A 59 7.88 -0.42 -6.07
N VAL A 60 8.53 0.61 -5.52
CA VAL A 60 9.60 1.39 -6.17
C VAL A 60 10.73 1.70 -5.19
N GLY A 61 11.87 2.17 -5.72
CA GLY A 61 12.97 2.71 -4.95
C GLY A 61 14.06 1.70 -4.57
N GLU A 62 15.12 2.23 -3.94
CA GLU A 62 16.32 1.45 -3.61
C GLU A 62 16.20 0.72 -2.26
N PHE A 63 15.42 -0.34 -2.23
CA PHE A 63 15.28 -1.24 -1.08
C PHE A 63 15.85 -2.63 -1.40
N ALA A 64 16.04 -3.46 -0.38
CA ALA A 64 16.57 -4.80 -0.55
C ALA A 64 15.48 -5.77 -1.05
N TRP A 65 14.83 -5.44 -2.16
CA TRP A 65 13.70 -6.18 -2.73
C TRP A 65 14.00 -7.67 -2.96
N GLU A 66 15.24 -7.99 -3.35
CA GLU A 66 15.70 -9.37 -3.55
C GLU A 66 15.73 -10.22 -2.27
N LYS A 67 15.59 -9.58 -1.08
CA LYS A 67 15.52 -10.25 0.23
C LYS A 67 14.11 -10.29 0.78
N MET A 68 13.18 -9.64 0.12
CA MET A 68 11.78 -9.67 0.48
C MET A 68 11.13 -10.96 -0.02
N PRO A 69 10.05 -11.43 0.62
CA PRO A 69 9.24 -12.53 0.10
C PRO A 69 8.77 -12.24 -1.34
N LYS A 70 8.66 -13.27 -2.16
CA LYS A 70 8.04 -13.14 -3.48
C LYS A 70 6.58 -12.71 -3.33
N ALA A 71 6.11 -11.91 -4.27
CA ALA A 71 4.75 -11.40 -4.28
C ALA A 71 3.75 -12.46 -4.75
N ASP A 72 2.64 -12.61 -4.04
CA ASP A 72 1.45 -13.29 -4.55
C ASP A 72 0.61 -12.32 -5.41
N ALA A 73 0.67 -11.02 -5.09
CA ALA A 73 0.09 -9.97 -5.93
C ALA A 73 0.93 -8.69 -5.86
N ILE A 74 0.98 -7.95 -6.96
CA ILE A 74 1.52 -6.58 -7.05
C ILE A 74 0.41 -5.71 -7.62
N LEU A 75 0.09 -4.62 -6.90
CA LEU A 75 -0.89 -3.63 -7.32
C LEU A 75 -0.15 -2.33 -7.64
N ILE A 76 -0.37 -1.81 -8.85
CA ILE A 76 0.20 -0.56 -9.34
C ILE A 76 -0.95 0.40 -9.59
N THR A 77 -0.95 1.54 -8.88
CA THR A 77 -2.02 2.52 -8.96
C THR A 77 -1.98 3.29 -10.28
N HIS A 78 -0.79 3.68 -10.72
CA HIS A 78 -0.57 4.40 -11.97
C HIS A 78 0.91 4.38 -12.39
N SER A 79 1.20 4.88 -13.59
CA SER A 79 2.50 4.72 -14.27
C SER A 79 3.55 5.79 -13.94
N HIS A 80 3.35 6.69 -12.96
CA HIS A 80 4.40 7.62 -12.57
C HIS A 80 5.58 6.88 -11.94
N TYR A 81 6.79 7.43 -12.11
CA TYR A 81 8.06 6.80 -11.73
C TYR A 81 8.21 6.52 -10.23
N ASP A 82 7.46 7.23 -9.40
CA ASP A 82 7.41 7.10 -7.94
C ASP A 82 6.35 6.09 -7.44
N HIS A 83 5.61 5.46 -8.39
CA HIS A 83 4.64 4.38 -8.15
C HIS A 83 4.95 3.12 -8.94
N PHE A 84 5.68 3.22 -10.05
CA PHE A 84 5.94 2.11 -10.95
C PHE A 84 7.40 2.05 -11.42
N GLU A 85 8.07 0.96 -11.08
CA GLU A 85 9.40 0.60 -11.54
C GLU A 85 9.45 -0.88 -11.95
N MET A 86 9.55 -1.14 -13.26
CA MET A 86 9.56 -2.52 -13.79
C MET A 86 10.65 -3.38 -13.14
N ALA A 87 11.85 -2.85 -12.94
CA ALA A 87 12.96 -3.58 -12.35
C ALA A 87 12.69 -4.05 -10.91
N THR A 88 11.86 -3.32 -10.16
CA THR A 88 11.41 -3.73 -8.82
C THR A 88 10.31 -4.78 -8.90
N VAL A 89 9.37 -4.63 -9.83
CA VAL A 89 8.34 -5.64 -10.09
C VAL A 89 8.98 -6.99 -10.44
N GLU A 90 9.96 -7.02 -11.34
CA GLU A 90 10.69 -8.24 -11.73
C GLU A 90 11.45 -8.91 -10.56
N LYS A 91 11.96 -8.12 -9.61
CA LYS A 91 12.58 -8.67 -8.38
C LYS A 91 11.58 -9.34 -7.46
N LEU A 92 10.37 -8.85 -7.39
CA LEU A 92 9.32 -9.34 -6.47
C LEU A 92 8.45 -10.41 -7.10
N ALA A 93 8.11 -10.30 -8.38
CA ALA A 93 7.27 -11.24 -9.08
C ALA A 93 7.98 -12.60 -9.33
N ASP A 94 7.19 -13.65 -9.39
CA ASP A 94 7.51 -14.92 -10.00
C ASP A 94 6.37 -15.35 -10.94
N GLU A 95 6.43 -16.56 -11.47
CA GLU A 95 5.45 -17.09 -12.44
C GLU A 95 4.00 -17.19 -11.89
N ASN A 96 3.84 -17.14 -10.57
CA ASN A 96 2.53 -17.22 -9.88
C ASN A 96 2.02 -15.86 -9.40
N CYS A 97 2.81 -14.81 -9.55
CA CYS A 97 2.45 -13.47 -9.09
C CYS A 97 1.34 -12.87 -9.97
N ALA A 98 0.26 -12.43 -9.36
CA ALA A 98 -0.77 -11.65 -10.04
C ALA A 98 -0.39 -10.18 -10.07
N ILE A 99 -0.11 -9.64 -11.25
CA ILE A 99 0.14 -8.21 -11.43
C ILE A 99 -1.18 -7.54 -11.82
N ILE A 100 -1.59 -6.53 -11.04
CA ILE A 100 -2.80 -5.73 -11.25
C ILE A 100 -2.36 -4.28 -11.40
N CYS A 101 -2.78 -3.62 -12.47
CA CYS A 101 -2.35 -2.26 -12.74
C CYS A 101 -3.42 -1.47 -13.50
N ASP A 102 -3.28 -0.15 -13.48
CA ASP A 102 -4.06 0.75 -14.32
C ASP A 102 -3.73 0.57 -15.80
N LYS A 103 -4.47 1.26 -16.65
CA LYS A 103 -4.33 1.20 -18.10
C LYS A 103 -2.94 1.64 -18.59
N THR A 104 -2.40 2.73 -18.01
CA THR A 104 -1.13 3.30 -18.48
C THR A 104 0.06 2.46 -18.07
N SER A 105 0.06 1.89 -16.88
CA SER A 105 1.08 0.95 -16.42
C SER A 105 1.04 -0.36 -17.22
N ALA A 106 -0.15 -0.81 -17.63
CA ALA A 106 -0.33 -2.05 -18.39
C ALA A 106 0.43 -2.07 -19.72
N GLU A 107 0.70 -0.91 -20.31
CA GLU A 107 1.47 -0.79 -21.56
C GLU A 107 2.89 -1.35 -21.45
N ALA A 108 3.45 -1.39 -20.24
CA ALA A 108 4.80 -1.92 -19.98
C ALA A 108 4.84 -3.47 -19.85
N PHE A 109 3.70 -4.13 -19.72
CA PHE A 109 3.63 -5.57 -19.39
C PHE A 109 3.32 -6.50 -20.56
N GLU A 110 3.46 -6.09 -21.80
CA GLU A 110 3.14 -6.89 -22.98
C GLU A 110 1.78 -7.65 -22.90
N HIS A 111 1.57 -8.58 -21.99
CA HIS A 111 0.30 -9.30 -21.73
C HIS A 111 0.25 -9.97 -20.35
N ASN A 112 1.24 -9.70 -19.49
CA ASN A 112 1.39 -10.42 -18.21
C ASN A 112 0.81 -9.66 -17.00
N CYS A 113 -0.25 -8.86 -17.20
CA CYS A 113 -0.94 -8.17 -16.11
C CYS A 113 -2.45 -8.18 -16.29
N THR A 114 -3.17 -7.98 -15.19
CA THR A 114 -4.60 -7.69 -15.19
C THR A 114 -4.78 -6.19 -15.22
N THR A 115 -5.14 -5.66 -16.37
CA THR A 115 -5.47 -4.23 -16.52
C THR A 115 -6.80 -3.93 -15.82
N MET A 116 -6.80 -2.93 -14.96
CA MET A 116 -7.98 -2.46 -14.23
C MET A 116 -8.42 -1.09 -14.74
N TRP A 117 -9.71 -0.89 -14.74
CA TRP A 117 -10.37 0.40 -14.95
C TRP A 117 -11.20 0.74 -13.72
N PRO A 118 -11.46 2.02 -13.46
CA PRO A 118 -12.39 2.43 -12.40
C PRO A 118 -13.70 1.63 -12.42
N GLY A 119 -14.05 1.04 -11.28
CA GLY A 119 -15.20 0.12 -11.15
C GLY A 119 -14.89 -1.36 -11.41
N GLY A 120 -13.72 -1.69 -11.97
CA GLY A 120 -13.28 -3.07 -12.18
C GLY A 120 -13.08 -3.84 -10.88
N ILE A 121 -13.24 -5.17 -10.93
CA ILE A 121 -13.02 -6.06 -9.79
C ILE A 121 -12.14 -7.22 -10.24
N ALA A 122 -11.07 -7.49 -9.48
CA ALA A 122 -10.19 -8.64 -9.64
C ALA A 122 -10.17 -9.50 -8.37
N LYS A 123 -9.90 -10.80 -8.54
CA LYS A 123 -9.69 -11.75 -7.43
C LYS A 123 -8.41 -12.54 -7.73
N PRO A 124 -7.25 -11.99 -7.42
CA PRO A 124 -5.96 -12.57 -7.82
C PRO A 124 -5.68 -13.93 -7.18
N PHE A 125 -6.16 -14.15 -5.96
CA PHE A 125 -6.12 -15.43 -5.26
C PHE A 125 -7.28 -15.53 -4.25
N GLU A 126 -7.52 -16.72 -3.71
CA GLU A 126 -8.57 -16.94 -2.71
C GLU A 126 -8.30 -16.11 -1.45
N GLY A 127 -9.29 -15.36 -1.00
CA GLY A 127 -9.21 -14.47 0.17
C GLY A 127 -8.86 -13.02 -0.15
N LEU A 128 -8.47 -12.67 -1.40
CA LEU A 128 -8.28 -11.29 -1.82
C LEU A 128 -9.28 -10.88 -2.89
N THR A 129 -10.02 -9.82 -2.64
CA THR A 129 -10.79 -9.09 -3.66
C THR A 129 -10.22 -7.68 -3.79
N VAL A 130 -10.00 -7.22 -5.01
CA VAL A 130 -9.50 -5.89 -5.35
C VAL A 130 -10.54 -5.20 -6.23
N LYS A 131 -11.03 -4.04 -5.80
CA LYS A 131 -11.92 -3.17 -6.60
C LYS A 131 -11.16 -1.90 -6.96
N ALA A 132 -11.12 -1.53 -8.23
CA ALA A 132 -10.55 -0.27 -8.68
C ALA A 132 -11.52 0.89 -8.44
N VAL A 133 -10.97 2.02 -7.98
CA VAL A 133 -11.66 3.29 -7.74
C VAL A 133 -10.96 4.37 -8.56
N PRO A 134 -11.69 5.33 -9.17
CA PRO A 134 -11.03 6.44 -9.87
C PRO A 134 -10.08 7.23 -8.96
N ALA A 135 -8.89 7.57 -9.49
CA ALA A 135 -7.93 8.44 -8.83
C ALA A 135 -7.61 9.61 -9.78
N TYR A 136 -7.94 10.85 -9.39
CA TYR A 136 -7.70 12.04 -10.20
C TYR A 136 -7.80 13.33 -9.39
N ASN A 137 -7.19 14.39 -9.91
CA ASN A 137 -7.22 15.73 -9.32
C ASN A 137 -8.35 16.59 -9.89
N ILE A 138 -8.85 17.53 -9.07
CA ILE A 138 -9.95 18.42 -9.41
C ILE A 138 -9.64 19.91 -9.21
N SER A 139 -8.58 20.26 -8.47
CA SER A 139 -8.22 21.64 -8.18
C SER A 139 -7.65 22.34 -9.43
N GLU A 140 -7.97 23.61 -9.58
CA GLU A 140 -7.44 24.43 -10.66
C GLU A 140 -5.91 24.47 -10.63
N GLY A 141 -5.27 24.17 -11.76
CA GLY A 141 -3.81 24.09 -11.91
C GLY A 141 -3.20 22.75 -11.46
N HIS A 142 -3.99 21.82 -10.87
CA HIS A 142 -3.48 20.51 -10.41
C HIS A 142 -3.99 19.34 -11.26
N THR A 143 -5.00 19.55 -12.08
CA THR A 143 -5.61 18.50 -12.92
C THR A 143 -4.63 17.86 -13.90
N ASP A 144 -3.58 18.58 -14.32
CA ASP A 144 -2.59 18.07 -15.27
C ASP A 144 -1.65 17.02 -14.64
N PHE A 145 -1.52 16.98 -13.31
CA PHE A 145 -0.73 15.96 -12.63
C PHE A 145 -1.41 14.59 -12.72
N HIS A 146 -2.73 14.55 -12.42
CA HIS A 146 -3.56 13.35 -12.44
C HIS A 146 -4.91 13.66 -13.09
N PRO A 147 -4.95 13.78 -14.44
CA PRO A 147 -6.19 14.06 -15.15
C PRO A 147 -7.13 12.85 -15.13
N GLN A 148 -8.42 13.07 -14.91
CA GLN A 148 -9.43 12.00 -14.89
C GLN A 148 -9.42 11.12 -16.16
N THR A 149 -9.00 11.69 -17.29
CA THR A 149 -8.92 10.99 -18.59
C THR A 149 -7.83 9.93 -18.67
N ARG A 150 -6.87 9.91 -17.72
CA ARG A 150 -5.86 8.84 -17.62
C ARG A 150 -6.43 7.54 -17.10
N GLU A 151 -7.54 7.62 -16.35
CA GLU A 151 -8.18 6.47 -15.71
C GLU A 151 -7.27 5.77 -14.70
N ASP A 152 -6.42 6.54 -13.99
CA ASP A 152 -5.61 6.05 -12.88
C ASP A 152 -6.50 5.45 -11.78
N CYS A 153 -5.97 4.49 -11.06
CA CYS A 153 -6.75 3.71 -10.10
C CYS A 153 -6.21 3.82 -8.67
N GLY A 154 -7.09 4.13 -7.73
CA GLY A 154 -6.95 3.64 -6.36
C GLY A 154 -7.55 2.24 -6.24
N TYR A 155 -7.34 1.56 -5.12
CA TYR A 155 -7.83 0.20 -4.90
C TYR A 155 -8.52 0.06 -3.54
N VAL A 156 -9.65 -0.64 -3.51
CA VAL A 156 -10.24 -1.16 -2.28
C VAL A 156 -9.98 -2.66 -2.23
N LEU A 157 -9.14 -3.09 -1.28
CA LEU A 157 -8.83 -4.48 -1.02
C LEU A 157 -9.75 -5.01 0.08
N THR A 158 -10.18 -6.27 -0.04
CA THR A 158 -10.86 -6.99 1.04
C THR A 158 -10.04 -8.20 1.44
N LEU A 159 -9.60 -8.23 2.71
CA LEU A 159 -8.82 -9.31 3.33
C LEU A 159 -9.43 -9.66 4.69
N GLY A 160 -9.73 -10.93 4.94
CA GLY A 160 -10.34 -11.35 6.20
C GLY A 160 -11.62 -10.57 6.57
N GLY A 161 -12.40 -10.14 5.56
CA GLY A 161 -13.58 -9.29 5.74
C GLY A 161 -13.29 -7.81 6.05
N THR A 162 -12.01 -7.42 6.17
CA THR A 162 -11.57 -6.05 6.40
C THR A 162 -11.31 -5.35 5.07
N THR A 163 -11.82 -4.14 4.91
CA THR A 163 -11.69 -3.31 3.71
C THR A 163 -10.59 -2.28 3.88
N ILE A 164 -9.64 -2.27 2.95
CA ILE A 164 -8.46 -1.40 2.94
C ILE A 164 -8.55 -0.55 1.66
N TYR A 165 -8.68 0.76 1.80
CA TYR A 165 -8.67 1.70 0.69
C TYR A 165 -7.28 2.30 0.52
N VAL A 166 -6.67 2.09 -0.62
CA VAL A 166 -5.42 2.72 -1.08
C VAL A 166 -5.82 3.69 -2.18
N ALA A 167 -5.72 4.98 -1.93
CA ALA A 167 -6.32 5.97 -2.81
C ALA A 167 -5.56 6.15 -4.15
N GLY A 168 -4.25 5.83 -4.20
CA GLY A 168 -3.38 6.28 -5.29
C GLY A 168 -3.22 7.80 -5.23
N ASP A 169 -2.75 8.39 -6.30
CA ASP A 169 -2.59 9.85 -6.39
C ASP A 169 -3.90 10.49 -6.84
N THR A 170 -4.51 11.23 -5.93
CA THR A 170 -5.83 11.82 -6.12
C THR A 170 -6.06 13.00 -5.17
N GLU A 171 -6.96 13.86 -5.52
CA GLU A 171 -7.60 14.81 -4.59
C GLU A 171 -8.95 14.27 -4.09
N ASP A 172 -9.65 15.06 -3.28
CA ASP A 172 -10.94 14.74 -2.64
C ASP A 172 -12.12 14.90 -3.61
N ASN A 173 -12.04 14.26 -4.77
CA ASN A 173 -13.12 14.22 -5.75
C ASN A 173 -14.34 13.41 -5.26
N ASP A 174 -15.46 13.50 -5.97
CA ASP A 174 -16.72 12.85 -5.56
C ASP A 174 -16.61 11.31 -5.47
N ASP A 175 -15.80 10.68 -6.32
CA ASP A 175 -15.58 9.23 -6.28
C ASP A 175 -14.89 8.81 -5.00
N VAL A 176 -13.87 9.56 -4.55
CA VAL A 176 -13.16 9.36 -3.28
C VAL A 176 -14.09 9.60 -2.09
N LEU A 177 -14.82 10.71 -2.10
CA LEU A 177 -15.76 11.07 -1.01
C LEU A 177 -16.93 10.09 -0.88
N SER A 178 -17.31 9.41 -1.96
CA SER A 178 -18.43 8.47 -1.99
C SER A 178 -18.09 7.06 -1.48
N GLN A 179 -16.82 6.74 -1.20
CA GLN A 179 -16.44 5.42 -0.71
C GLN A 179 -17.15 5.10 0.62
N LYS A 180 -17.56 3.84 0.79
CA LYS A 180 -18.33 3.37 1.96
C LYS A 180 -17.70 2.09 2.50
N ASP A 181 -18.00 1.82 3.78
CA ASP A 181 -17.58 0.60 4.46
C ASP A 181 -16.07 0.38 4.45
N ILE A 182 -15.29 1.46 4.50
CA ILE A 182 -13.83 1.44 4.57
C ILE A 182 -13.41 1.30 6.02
N ASP A 183 -12.62 0.27 6.33
CA ASP A 183 -12.08 0.06 7.68
C ASP A 183 -10.72 0.75 7.86
N ILE A 184 -9.86 0.68 6.85
CA ILE A 184 -8.51 1.23 6.84
C ILE A 184 -8.35 2.06 5.58
N ALA A 185 -7.82 3.29 5.70
CA ALA A 185 -7.55 4.16 4.57
C ALA A 185 -6.08 4.53 4.49
N PHE A 186 -5.53 4.54 3.27
CA PHE A 186 -4.27 5.16 2.88
C PHE A 186 -4.58 6.30 1.94
N LEU A 187 -4.29 7.56 2.34
CA LEU A 187 -4.52 8.74 1.50
C LEU A 187 -3.21 9.50 1.29
N PRO A 188 -2.95 9.96 0.05
CA PRO A 188 -1.80 10.79 -0.27
C PRO A 188 -2.00 12.21 0.25
N VAL A 189 -0.95 12.81 0.81
CA VAL A 189 -1.02 14.16 1.36
C VAL A 189 0.21 14.96 0.94
N ASN A 190 0.36 15.20 -0.36
CA ASN A 190 1.53 15.83 -0.97
C ASN A 190 1.14 16.92 -1.96
N GLN A 191 1.39 18.18 -1.63
CA GLN A 191 1.10 19.30 -2.53
C GLN A 191 2.29 19.60 -3.45
N PRO A 192 2.03 20.00 -4.71
CA PRO A 192 0.73 20.28 -5.35
C PRO A 192 0.09 19.05 -6.03
N TYR A 193 0.64 17.87 -5.83
CA TYR A 193 0.35 16.69 -6.66
C TYR A 193 -0.91 15.94 -6.23
N THR A 194 -1.21 15.96 -4.92
CA THR A 194 -2.34 15.23 -4.32
C THR A 194 -3.09 16.09 -3.31
N MET A 195 -3.60 15.52 -2.22
CA MET A 195 -4.44 16.22 -1.24
C MET A 195 -3.68 17.23 -0.38
N THR A 196 -4.31 18.35 -0.08
CA THR A 196 -3.96 19.16 1.08
C THR A 196 -4.38 18.45 2.37
N VAL A 197 -3.90 18.96 3.52
CA VAL A 197 -4.39 18.50 4.85
C VAL A 197 -5.90 18.63 4.97
N GLU A 198 -6.48 19.74 4.52
CA GLU A 198 -7.92 20.00 4.57
C GLU A 198 -8.72 19.03 3.68
N GLN A 199 -8.20 18.69 2.48
CA GLN A 199 -8.82 17.73 1.58
C GLN A 199 -8.80 16.32 2.22
N ALA A 200 -7.67 15.86 2.74
CA ALA A 200 -7.57 14.58 3.43
C ALA A 200 -8.51 14.50 4.64
N VAL A 201 -8.59 15.57 5.43
CA VAL A 201 -9.54 15.65 6.57
C VAL A 201 -11.00 15.54 6.10
N ARG A 202 -11.36 16.19 4.96
CA ARG A 202 -12.72 16.06 4.38
C ARG A 202 -13.01 14.61 3.99
N VAL A 203 -12.06 13.95 3.30
CA VAL A 203 -12.22 12.55 2.90
C VAL A 203 -12.41 11.65 4.11
N ILE A 204 -11.54 11.73 5.11
CA ILE A 204 -11.63 10.89 6.32
C ILE A 204 -12.96 11.10 7.04
N LYS A 205 -13.45 12.33 7.15
CA LYS A 205 -14.77 12.63 7.75
C LYS A 205 -15.94 12.10 6.92
N ALA A 206 -15.79 11.97 5.59
CA ALA A 206 -16.82 11.43 4.70
C ALA A 206 -16.88 9.91 4.72
N ILE A 207 -15.72 9.24 4.59
CA ILE A 207 -15.62 7.77 4.48
C ILE A 207 -15.55 7.06 5.84
N LYS A 208 -15.14 7.77 6.91
CA LYS A 208 -15.13 7.36 8.33
C LYS A 208 -14.43 6.00 8.56
N PRO A 209 -13.18 5.84 8.17
CA PRO A 209 -12.44 4.62 8.46
C PRO A 209 -12.19 4.51 9.97
N THR A 210 -11.93 3.30 10.45
CA THR A 210 -11.46 3.09 11.83
C THR A 210 -10.01 3.54 11.99
N LEU A 211 -9.19 3.30 10.94
CA LEU A 211 -7.76 3.55 10.93
C LEU A 211 -7.36 4.27 9.65
N PHE A 212 -6.49 5.28 9.79
CA PHE A 212 -5.94 6.05 8.70
C PHE A 212 -4.42 6.08 8.76
N TYR A 213 -3.78 5.80 7.61
CA TYR A 213 -2.36 5.98 7.35
C TYR A 213 -2.19 7.08 6.32
N PRO A 214 -1.68 8.28 6.68
CA PRO A 214 -1.20 9.24 5.70
C PRO A 214 0.05 8.66 5.03
N TYR A 215 0.11 8.73 3.71
CA TYR A 215 1.25 8.28 2.93
C TYR A 215 1.54 9.27 1.79
N HIS A 216 2.58 9.05 1.02
CA HIS A 216 2.94 9.93 -0.09
C HIS A 216 3.00 11.40 0.37
N TYR A 217 3.86 11.69 1.35
CA TYR A 217 4.09 13.04 1.87
C TYR A 217 5.60 13.30 1.97
N GLY A 218 6.00 14.54 1.85
CA GLY A 218 7.42 14.90 1.79
C GLY A 218 7.99 14.91 0.37
N GLN A 219 9.32 14.91 0.23
CA GLN A 219 10.07 14.98 -1.04
C GLN A 219 9.77 16.19 -1.93
N VAL A 220 9.16 17.24 -1.38
CA VAL A 220 8.82 18.50 -2.03
C VAL A 220 9.31 19.69 -1.19
N GLU A 221 9.40 20.88 -1.78
CA GLU A 221 9.84 22.08 -1.07
C GLU A 221 8.90 22.44 0.09
N GLU A 222 7.58 22.35 -0.14
CA GLU A 222 6.55 22.58 0.88
C GLU A 222 6.11 21.25 1.50
N LYS A 223 6.69 20.92 2.65
CA LYS A 223 6.34 19.70 3.37
C LYS A 223 4.95 19.75 3.98
N THR A 224 4.24 18.65 3.91
CA THR A 224 2.94 18.48 4.55
C THR A 224 3.05 18.59 6.07
N ASP A 225 2.18 19.39 6.70
CA ASP A 225 2.05 19.48 8.15
C ASP A 225 1.26 18.27 8.69
N ILE A 226 1.98 17.17 8.91
CA ILE A 226 1.43 15.92 9.44
C ILE A 226 0.89 16.11 10.87
N GLU A 227 1.50 16.97 11.69
CA GLU A 227 1.00 17.25 13.04
C GLU A 227 -0.38 17.93 13.00
N ALA A 228 -0.57 18.89 12.08
CA ALA A 228 -1.87 19.53 11.87
C ALA A 228 -2.92 18.53 11.37
N LEU A 229 -2.54 17.60 10.47
CA LEU A 229 -3.43 16.55 9.98
C LEU A 229 -3.90 15.63 11.12
N VAL A 230 -2.97 15.11 11.92
CA VAL A 230 -3.28 14.24 13.07
C VAL A 230 -4.20 14.96 14.05
N LYS A 231 -3.88 16.21 14.39
CA LYS A 231 -4.68 17.05 15.30
C LYS A 231 -6.10 17.30 14.78
N ALA A 232 -6.27 17.54 13.47
CA ALA A 232 -7.57 17.80 12.87
C ALA A 232 -8.50 16.56 12.85
N LEU A 233 -7.93 15.37 13.05
CA LEU A 233 -8.64 14.09 13.07
C LEU A 233 -8.78 13.49 14.49
N GLU A 234 -8.37 14.19 15.53
CA GLU A 234 -8.59 13.77 16.91
C GLU A 234 -10.09 13.52 17.17
N GLY A 235 -10.40 12.33 17.68
CA GLY A 235 -11.78 11.88 17.93
C GLY A 235 -12.60 11.51 16.68
N VAL A 236 -12.00 11.54 15.49
CA VAL A 236 -12.65 11.10 14.23
C VAL A 236 -12.29 9.66 13.90
N CYS A 237 -10.99 9.33 13.85
CA CYS A 237 -10.47 7.99 13.65
C CYS A 237 -9.09 7.86 14.31
N GLU A 238 -8.56 6.63 14.37
CA GLU A 238 -7.16 6.42 14.72
C GLU A 238 -6.27 6.83 13.54
N VAL A 239 -5.22 7.63 13.79
CA VAL A 239 -4.22 7.99 12.77
C VAL A 239 -2.88 7.40 13.19
N ARG A 240 -2.26 6.61 12.33
CA ARG A 240 -0.91 6.07 12.53
C ARG A 240 0.02 6.58 11.45
N VAL A 241 1.09 7.25 11.86
CA VAL A 241 2.07 7.86 10.95
C VAL A 241 3.31 6.98 10.89
N PHE A 242 3.70 6.59 9.69
CA PHE A 242 4.93 5.85 9.39
C PHE A 242 5.81 6.67 8.43
N PRO A 243 7.10 6.38 8.30
CA PRO A 243 7.99 7.13 7.42
C PRO A 243 7.68 6.81 5.95
N MET A 244 6.67 7.48 5.40
CA MET A 244 6.18 7.40 4.03
C MET A 244 6.43 8.72 3.27
N GLU A 245 7.55 9.38 3.59
CA GLU A 245 8.04 10.60 2.92
C GLU A 245 8.57 10.32 1.52
#